data_8ef2f5a7c1109a7d25ac49c8e66a7d79
#
_entry.id   8ef2f5a7c1109a7d25ac49c8e66a7d79
#
_cell.length_a   1.000
_cell.length_b   1.000
_cell.length_c   1.000
_cell.angle_alpha   90.00
_cell.angle_beta   90.00
_cell.angle_gamma   90.00
#
_symmetry.space_group_name_H-M   'P 1'
#
loop_
_entity.id
_entity.type
_entity.pdbx_description
1 polymer ?
#
loop_
_entity_poly.entity_id
_entity_poly.type
_entity_poly.pdbx_seq_one_letter_code
_entity_poly.pdbx_strand_id
1 'polypeptide(L)'
;IIIEEEIKSILDRFTYLGTRPVMVSLSEKAEQIRQRELRRAMGKLPDLKEEERRVIEHMTHMLVRKMLREPMTYLHEHAGTEKESAGKSAVKTLFSLDMGKGKAVER
;
A
#
# COMPACT_ATOMS: atom_id res chain seq x y z
N ILE A 1 -33.35 -15.98 3.12
CA ILE A 1 -33.16 -14.61 2.77
C ILE A 1 -32.07 -13.97 3.56
N ILE A 2 -32.21 -13.98 4.85
CA ILE A 2 -31.15 -13.50 5.69
C ILE A 2 -29.87 -14.27 5.40
N ILE A 3 -30.02 -15.54 5.13
CA ILE A 3 -28.86 -16.39 4.85
C ILE A 3 -28.12 -15.88 3.63
N GLU A 4 -28.83 -15.47 2.59
CA GLU A 4 -28.17 -14.96 1.41
C GLU A 4 -27.37 -13.72 1.68
N GLU A 5 -27.93 -12.82 2.50
CA GLU A 5 -27.20 -11.61 2.85
C GLU A 5 -25.99 -11.90 3.68
N GLU A 6 -26.11 -12.87 4.60
CA GLU A 6 -24.98 -13.24 5.44
C GLU A 6 -23.89 -13.88 4.61
N ILE A 7 -24.25 -14.73 3.66
CA ILE A 7 -23.27 -15.36 2.80
C ILE A 7 -22.55 -14.31 1.95
N LYS A 8 -23.31 -13.38 1.41
CA LYS A 8 -22.70 -12.33 0.60
C LYS A 8 -21.73 -11.49 1.45
N SER A 9 -22.12 -11.16 2.66
CA SER A 9 -21.25 -10.40 3.55
C SER A 9 -19.97 -11.15 3.85
N ILE A 10 -20.07 -12.45 4.08
CA ILE A 10 -18.90 -13.25 4.35
C ILE A 10 -17.99 -13.31 3.13
N LEU A 11 -18.58 -13.51 1.95
CA LEU A 11 -17.80 -13.58 0.73
C LEU A 11 -17.13 -12.24 0.45
N ASP A 12 -17.84 -11.13 0.67
CA ASP A 12 -17.25 -9.81 0.49
C ASP A 12 -16.05 -9.63 1.41
N ARG A 13 -16.18 -10.11 2.63
CA ARG A 13 -15.12 -9.99 3.60
C ARG A 13 -13.90 -10.80 3.18
N PHE A 14 -14.12 -12.02 2.73
CA PHE A 14 -13.01 -12.84 2.27
C PHE A 14 -12.35 -12.24 1.05
N THR A 15 -13.15 -11.69 0.15
CA THR A 15 -12.60 -11.07 -1.04
C THR A 15 -11.72 -9.87 -0.66
N TYR A 16 -12.22 -9.05 0.25
CA TYR A 16 -11.44 -7.92 0.70
C TYR A 16 -10.14 -8.39 1.36
N LEU A 17 -10.23 -9.44 2.17
CA LEU A 17 -9.03 -9.97 2.81
C LEU A 17 -8.03 -10.50 1.80
N GLY A 18 -8.53 -11.04 0.68
CA GLY A 18 -7.64 -11.49 -0.38
C GLY A 18 -6.88 -10.35 -1.02
N THR A 19 -7.50 -9.19 -1.11
CA THR A 19 -6.87 -8.02 -1.67
C THR A 19 -6.02 -7.27 -0.64
N ARG A 20 -6.43 -7.31 0.59
CA ARG A 20 -5.81 -6.54 1.64
C ARG A 20 -4.31 -6.79 1.80
N PRO A 21 -3.83 -8.04 1.75
CA PRO A 21 -2.38 -8.25 1.90
C PRO A 21 -1.57 -7.51 0.85
N VAL A 22 -2.07 -7.41 -0.38
CA VAL A 22 -1.37 -6.66 -1.41
C VAL A 22 -1.37 -5.18 -1.07
N MET A 23 -2.51 -4.66 -0.61
CA MET A 23 -2.60 -3.26 -0.24
C MET A 23 -1.66 -2.93 0.91
N VAL A 24 -1.60 -3.80 1.91
CA VAL A 24 -0.71 -3.59 3.05
C VAL A 24 0.74 -3.65 2.60
N SER A 25 1.09 -4.62 1.75
CA SER A 25 2.45 -4.73 1.28
C SER A 25 2.87 -3.50 0.48
N LEU A 26 1.99 -3.00 -0.36
CA LEU A 26 2.27 -1.79 -1.12
C LEU A 26 2.47 -0.59 -0.20
N SER A 27 1.59 -0.45 0.77
CA SER A 27 1.69 0.65 1.71
C SER A 27 2.97 0.60 2.52
N GLU A 28 3.34 -0.60 2.97
CA GLU A 28 4.56 -0.76 3.75
C GLU A 28 5.80 -0.44 2.95
N LYS A 29 5.83 -0.88 1.69
CA LYS A 29 6.98 -0.60 0.85
C LYS A 29 7.13 0.90 0.62
N ALA A 30 6.01 1.58 0.33
CA ALA A 30 6.04 3.01 0.12
C ALA A 30 6.51 3.74 1.38
N GLU A 31 6.05 3.29 2.54
CA GLU A 31 6.44 3.91 3.79
C GLU A 31 7.93 3.71 4.07
N GLN A 32 8.45 2.54 3.76
CA GLN A 32 9.88 2.30 3.95
C GLN A 32 10.71 3.21 3.06
N ILE A 33 10.27 3.39 1.81
CA ILE A 33 10.98 4.29 0.91
C ILE A 33 10.90 5.72 1.43
N ARG A 34 9.70 6.14 1.87
CA ARG A 34 9.53 7.50 2.38
C ARG A 34 10.44 7.76 3.56
N GLN A 35 10.47 6.83 4.52
CA GLN A 35 11.28 7.03 5.71
C GLN A 35 12.76 7.05 5.40
N ARG A 36 13.19 6.20 4.48
CA ARG A 36 14.59 6.17 4.11
C ARG A 36 15.02 7.49 3.47
N GLU A 37 14.22 7.99 2.54
CA GLU A 37 14.58 9.23 1.88
C GLU A 37 14.45 10.43 2.81
N LEU A 38 13.48 10.38 3.70
CA LEU A 38 13.34 11.46 4.67
C LEU A 38 14.56 11.54 5.59
N ARG A 39 15.04 10.39 6.05
CA ARG A 39 16.23 10.38 6.90
C ARG A 39 17.44 10.92 6.16
N ARG A 40 17.59 10.56 4.88
CA ARG A 40 18.69 11.05 4.09
C ARG A 40 18.63 12.58 3.95
N ALA A 41 17.44 13.09 3.68
CA ALA A 41 17.28 14.53 3.54
C ALA A 41 17.56 15.24 4.85
N MET A 42 17.05 14.69 5.94
CA MET A 42 17.28 15.31 7.25
C MET A 42 18.75 15.33 7.62
N GLY A 43 19.48 14.31 7.21
CA GLY A 43 20.91 14.28 7.47
C GLY A 43 21.67 15.36 6.74
N LYS A 44 21.12 15.84 5.64
CA LYS A 44 21.74 16.91 4.87
C LYS A 44 21.29 18.29 5.33
N LEU A 45 20.32 18.35 6.23
CA LEU A 45 19.73 19.61 6.68
C LEU A 45 19.74 19.67 8.20
N PRO A 46 20.94 19.72 8.82
CA PRO A 46 21.03 19.61 10.27
C PRO A 46 20.48 20.81 11.03
N ASP A 47 20.32 21.94 10.36
CA ASP A 47 19.90 23.16 11.05
C ASP A 47 18.41 23.42 10.92
N LEU A 48 17.64 22.43 10.46
CA LEU A 48 16.21 22.62 10.36
C LEU A 48 15.56 22.81 11.73
N LYS A 49 14.63 23.75 11.78
CA LYS A 49 13.82 23.91 12.96
C LYS A 49 12.77 22.82 12.99
N GLU A 50 12.22 22.58 14.17
CA GLU A 50 11.24 21.54 14.33
C GLU A 50 10.01 21.74 13.45
N GLU A 51 9.56 22.98 13.32
CA GLU A 51 8.42 23.28 12.47
C GLU A 51 8.70 22.96 11.02
N GLU A 52 9.92 23.31 10.59
CA GLU A 52 10.30 23.05 9.21
C GLU A 52 10.38 21.56 8.95
N ARG A 53 10.90 20.83 9.92
CA ARG A 53 10.98 19.38 9.81
C ARG A 53 9.59 18.76 9.65
N ARG A 54 8.62 19.28 10.40
CA ARG A 54 7.26 18.78 10.31
C ARG A 54 6.63 19.06 8.96
N VAL A 55 6.93 20.21 8.38
CA VAL A 55 6.38 20.51 7.06
C VAL A 55 6.92 19.54 6.03
N ILE A 56 8.21 19.25 6.08
CA ILE A 56 8.81 18.32 5.13
C ILE A 56 8.25 16.93 5.34
N GLU A 57 8.13 16.50 6.59
CA GLU A 57 7.60 15.17 6.88
C GLU A 57 6.18 15.05 6.38
N HIS A 58 5.36 16.07 6.61
CA HIS A 58 3.98 16.04 6.15
C HIS A 58 3.93 15.99 4.62
N MET A 59 4.79 16.75 3.97
CA MET A 59 4.82 16.74 2.51
C MET A 59 5.09 15.33 1.98
N THR A 60 6.05 14.63 2.58
CA THR A 60 6.35 13.28 2.09
C THR A 60 5.19 12.34 2.31
N HIS A 61 4.46 12.51 3.44
CA HIS A 61 3.26 11.71 3.69
C HIS A 61 2.22 11.95 2.62
N MET A 62 2.01 13.21 2.28
CA MET A 62 0.98 13.54 1.29
C MET A 62 1.36 13.04 -0.09
N LEU A 63 2.65 13.10 -0.42
CA LEU A 63 3.10 12.58 -1.71
C LEU A 63 2.79 11.09 -1.83
N VAL A 64 3.14 10.32 -0.80
CA VAL A 64 2.89 8.89 -0.82
C VAL A 64 1.40 8.60 -0.90
N ARG A 65 0.61 9.28 -0.08
CA ARG A 65 -0.84 9.03 -0.09
C ARG A 65 -1.46 9.31 -1.45
N LYS A 66 -1.05 10.42 -2.07
CA LYS A 66 -1.63 10.77 -3.36
C LYS A 66 -1.17 9.86 -4.47
N MET A 67 0.07 9.40 -4.40
CA MET A 67 0.56 8.47 -5.42
C MET A 67 -0.07 7.10 -5.30
N LEU A 68 -0.38 6.68 -4.08
CA LEU A 68 -0.97 5.36 -3.88
C LEU A 68 -2.47 5.34 -4.02
N ARG A 69 -3.09 6.51 -4.13
CA ARG A 69 -4.55 6.57 -4.16
C ARG A 69 -5.14 5.71 -5.27
N GLU A 70 -4.62 5.85 -6.47
CA GLU A 70 -5.21 5.16 -7.60
C GLU A 70 -5.00 3.65 -7.56
N PRO A 71 -3.78 3.15 -7.32
CA PRO A 71 -3.67 1.70 -7.20
C PRO A 71 -4.48 1.13 -6.04
N MET A 72 -4.56 1.85 -4.92
CA MET A 72 -5.35 1.38 -3.80
C MET A 72 -6.83 1.36 -4.14
N THR A 73 -7.31 2.40 -4.80
CA THR A 73 -8.70 2.46 -5.20
C THR A 73 -9.01 1.35 -6.19
N TYR A 74 -8.13 1.11 -7.14
CA TYR A 74 -8.33 0.05 -8.11
C TYR A 74 -8.45 -1.31 -7.42
N LEU A 75 -7.52 -1.59 -6.51
CA LEU A 75 -7.55 -2.87 -5.81
C LEU A 75 -8.83 -3.02 -5.00
N HIS A 76 -9.25 -1.95 -4.34
CA HIS A 76 -10.44 -2.03 -3.51
C HIS A 76 -11.70 -2.21 -4.36
N GLU A 77 -11.80 -1.46 -5.44
CA GLU A 77 -13.01 -1.49 -6.26
C GLU A 77 -13.17 -2.81 -7.01
N HIS A 78 -12.08 -3.44 -7.35
CA HIS A 78 -12.16 -4.68 -8.11
C HIS A 78 -12.05 -5.93 -7.25
N ALA A 79 -12.01 -5.76 -5.95
CA ALA A 79 -12.03 -6.89 -5.05
C ALA A 79 -13.36 -7.63 -5.25
N GLY A 80 -13.28 -8.93 -5.47
CA GLY A 80 -14.48 -9.72 -5.69
C GLY A 80 -14.91 -9.78 -7.13
N THR A 81 -14.25 -9.08 -8.02
CA THR A 81 -14.62 -9.12 -9.44
C THR A 81 -13.63 -10.00 -10.19
N GLU A 82 -13.93 -10.22 -11.45
CA GLU A 82 -13.05 -11.02 -12.28
C GLU A 82 -11.72 -10.32 -12.51
N LYS A 83 -11.63 -9.04 -12.21
CA LYS A 83 -10.40 -8.29 -12.38
C LYS A 83 -9.50 -8.31 -11.15
N GLU A 84 -9.94 -8.93 -10.08
CA GLU A 84 -9.17 -8.91 -8.84
C GLU A 84 -7.80 -9.54 -9.02
N SER A 85 -7.75 -10.72 -9.60
CA SER A 85 -6.49 -11.44 -9.74
C SER A 85 -5.51 -10.68 -10.63
N ALA A 86 -5.99 -10.16 -11.74
CA ALA A 86 -5.12 -9.41 -12.64
C ALA A 86 -4.61 -8.14 -11.99
N GLY A 87 -5.47 -7.46 -11.24
CA GLY A 87 -5.06 -6.24 -10.56
C GLY A 87 -4.01 -6.50 -9.51
N LYS A 88 -4.22 -7.53 -8.70
CA LYS A 88 -3.23 -7.87 -7.67
C LYS A 88 -1.91 -8.26 -8.30
N SER A 89 -1.95 -9.03 -9.37
CA SER A 89 -0.74 -9.46 -10.04
C SER A 89 0.00 -8.27 -10.63
N ALA A 90 -0.71 -7.35 -11.24
CA ALA A 90 -0.10 -6.17 -11.83
C ALA A 90 0.58 -5.31 -10.77
N VAL A 91 -0.10 -5.09 -9.67
CA VAL A 91 0.48 -4.27 -8.59
C VAL A 91 1.71 -4.95 -8.01
N LYS A 92 1.63 -6.25 -7.78
CA LYS A 92 2.79 -6.96 -7.24
C LYS A 92 3.99 -6.84 -8.17
N THR A 93 3.75 -6.95 -9.47
CA THR A 93 4.84 -6.89 -10.44
C THR A 93 5.37 -5.47 -10.59
N LEU A 94 4.47 -4.52 -10.77
CA LEU A 94 4.88 -3.14 -11.04
C LEU A 94 5.59 -2.49 -9.87
N PHE A 95 5.19 -2.84 -8.67
CA PHE A 95 5.81 -2.27 -7.48
C PHE A 95 6.81 -3.22 -6.83
N SER A 96 7.06 -4.37 -7.46
CA SER A 96 8.04 -5.33 -6.96
C SER A 96 7.77 -5.71 -5.51
N LEU A 97 6.54 -6.11 -5.24
CA LEU A 97 6.16 -6.47 -3.88
C LEU A 97 6.57 -7.90 -3.60
N ASP A 98 7.21 -8.08 -2.45
CA ASP A 98 7.58 -9.40 -1.97
C ASP A 98 6.51 -9.81 -0.97
N MET A 99 5.65 -10.69 -1.36
CA MET A 99 4.52 -11.05 -0.53
C MET A 99 4.87 -12.04 0.55
N GLY A 100 6.08 -11.96 1.01
CA GLY A 100 6.43 -12.73 2.18
C GLY A 100 6.96 -14.09 1.92
N LYS A 101 7.08 -14.48 0.64
CA LYS A 101 7.63 -15.70 0.41
C LYS A 101 8.83 -15.62 -0.27
N GLY A 102 9.63 -16.29 -0.10
CA GLY A 102 10.81 -16.26 -0.74
C GLY A 102 11.50 -15.08 -0.66
N LYS A 103 11.28 -14.42 -0.02
CA LYS A 103 11.92 -13.38 -0.04
C LYS A 103 13.17 -13.59 0.05
N ALA A 104 13.16 -14.06 0.36
CA ALA A 104 14.35 -14.24 0.48
C ALA A 104 15.05 -14.46 -0.69
N VAL A 105 14.74 -14.73 -1.25
CA VAL A 105 15.40 -15.03 -2.31
C VAL A 105 16.09 -14.13 -2.93
N GLU A 106 15.93 -13.78 -2.80
CA GLU A 106 16.44 -13.37 -3.32
C GLU A 106 17.06 -12.67 -3.75
N ARG A 107 17.22 -12.54 -3.92
CA ARG A 107 17.76 -12.02 -4.41
C ARG A 107 18.32 -11.70 -4.43
#